data_2f9a207f7e8462f66e06f63787e3f539
#
_entry.id   2f9a207f7e8462f66e06f63787e3f539
#
_cell.length_a   1.000
_cell.length_b   1.000
_cell.length_c   1.000
_cell.angle_alpha   90.00
_cell.angle_beta   90.00
_cell.angle_gamma   90.00
#
_symmetry.space_group_name_H-M   'P 1'
#
loop_
_entity.id
_entity.type
_entity.pdbx_description
1 polymer ?
#
loop_
_entity_poly.entity_id
_entity_poly.type
_entity_poly.pdbx_seq_one_letter_code
_entity_poly.pdbx_strand_id
1 'polypeptide(L)'
;MYNEIMEKIAIAVIGGGASGLFFVNALADYNENSGAPLPKTVVFERGERVGKKLSSTGNGQGNVTNRDALTAEYFSSEQTAGQKISAILHAHSNQDFCAFWARRGVLLIHDERGRAYPAGRQASSLTDALRFYAAEKGIELRTSTHVTDIQRTENGFLLTYERAGETHTCHAENVVFCVGGKAAKNFGTDGTSYALVQKMGHTVTPLYPSLVQLKTDTAHIKTLKGIRVTNGGLTAKTSFGEYAVRGDVIFTDYGVSGDAVFRISAFIARSLSNEKTTLLIDFLPEYTQESVLAAMEQKRASYPSIDDGELLLGIVNNQIGRAVLRRAAGDIHKAAALVKAFPLTVTGSLGFDYAQVTKGGIPLSETDENLQSLFIDGIYFTGEVLDVDGQCGGFNLQWAYSSACAVAVALAAAYKKI
;
A
#
# COMPACT_ATOMS: atom_id res chain seq x y z
N MET A 1 3.38 49.32 -9.34
CA MET A 1 3.66 47.89 -9.41
C MET A 1 4.50 47.55 -8.17
N TYR A 2 3.88 47.01 -7.14
CA TYR A 2 4.64 46.46 -6.03
C TYR A 2 5.43 45.26 -6.57
N ASN A 3 6.78 45.30 -6.52
CA ASN A 3 7.58 44.12 -6.69
C ASN A 3 7.23 43.20 -5.47
N GLU A 4 6.27 42.31 -5.60
CA GLU A 4 6.12 41.23 -4.62
C GLU A 4 7.44 40.43 -4.64
N ILE A 5 8.16 40.51 -3.52
CA ILE A 5 9.36 39.70 -3.33
C ILE A 5 8.92 38.25 -3.37
N MET A 6 9.33 37.53 -4.44
CA MET A 6 9.02 36.12 -4.61
C MET A 6 9.42 35.35 -3.36
N GLU A 7 8.50 34.58 -2.80
CA GLU A 7 8.77 33.75 -1.63
C GLU A 7 9.89 32.73 -1.94
N LYS A 8 10.88 32.66 -1.05
CA LYS A 8 11.98 31.70 -1.14
C LYS A 8 11.82 30.61 -0.06
N ILE A 9 11.90 29.38 -0.49
CA ILE A 9 11.76 28.16 0.32
C ILE A 9 13.02 27.33 0.09
N ALA A 10 13.60 26.77 1.15
CA ALA A 10 14.73 25.85 1.00
C ALA A 10 14.25 24.48 0.49
N ILE A 11 13.17 23.96 1.05
CA ILE A 11 12.61 22.64 0.67
C ILE A 11 11.11 22.75 0.45
N ALA A 12 10.66 22.51 -0.78
CA ALA A 12 9.24 22.35 -1.12
C ALA A 12 8.85 20.87 -1.13
N VAL A 13 7.92 20.48 -0.28
CA VAL A 13 7.38 19.10 -0.20
C VAL A 13 6.04 19.06 -0.90
N ILE A 14 5.94 18.28 -1.96
CA ILE A 14 4.72 18.15 -2.73
C ILE A 14 3.94 16.92 -2.25
N GLY A 15 2.85 17.18 -1.53
CA GLY A 15 2.00 16.16 -0.93
C GLY A 15 2.19 16.01 0.58
N GLY A 16 1.12 16.28 1.33
CA GLY A 16 1.04 16.14 2.80
C GLY A 16 0.48 14.78 3.22
N GLY A 17 0.74 13.72 2.45
CA GLY A 17 0.40 12.33 2.78
C GLY A 17 1.34 11.74 3.83
N ALA A 18 1.33 10.40 3.97
CA ALA A 18 2.17 9.70 4.93
C ALA A 18 3.66 10.01 4.73
N SER A 19 4.20 9.81 3.51
CA SER A 19 5.62 10.02 3.24
C SER A 19 6.05 11.48 3.41
N GLY A 20 5.21 12.46 3.02
CA GLY A 20 5.51 13.88 3.24
C GLY A 20 5.57 14.26 4.72
N LEU A 21 4.61 13.78 5.51
CA LEU A 21 4.63 13.98 6.96
C LEU A 21 5.81 13.26 7.63
N PHE A 22 6.14 12.04 7.21
CA PHE A 22 7.33 11.34 7.72
C PHE A 22 8.61 12.08 7.37
N PHE A 23 8.72 12.56 6.13
CA PHE A 23 9.89 13.32 5.66
C PHE A 23 10.14 14.56 6.52
N VAL A 24 9.14 15.44 6.67
CA VAL A 24 9.35 16.70 7.42
C VAL A 24 9.62 16.46 8.90
N ASN A 25 8.98 15.43 9.48
CA ASN A 25 9.22 15.05 10.87
C ASN A 25 10.63 14.45 11.06
N ALA A 26 11.09 13.60 10.14
CA ALA A 26 12.44 13.03 10.18
C ALA A 26 13.50 14.11 9.95
N LEU A 27 13.28 15.02 8.99
CA LEU A 27 14.18 16.17 8.74
C LEU A 27 14.36 17.01 10.01
N ALA A 28 13.27 17.31 10.73
CA ALA A 28 13.34 18.04 11.99
C ALA A 28 14.14 17.27 13.06
N ASP A 29 13.89 15.95 13.22
CA ASP A 29 14.64 15.10 14.15
C ASP A 29 16.15 15.13 13.85
N TYR A 30 16.55 15.00 12.57
CA TYR A 30 17.96 14.98 12.17
C TYR A 30 18.64 16.33 12.37
N ASN A 31 17.99 17.44 12.04
CA ASN A 31 18.55 18.77 12.26
C ASN A 31 18.71 19.07 13.75
N GLU A 32 17.73 18.73 14.59
CA GLU A 32 17.82 18.90 16.05
C GLU A 32 18.97 18.08 16.63
N ASN A 33 19.10 16.80 16.26
CA ASN A 33 20.19 15.94 16.73
C ASN A 33 21.58 16.40 16.28
N SER A 34 21.69 17.06 15.13
CA SER A 34 22.95 17.58 14.60
C SER A 34 23.27 18.99 15.07
N GLY A 35 22.35 19.68 15.76
CA GLY A 35 22.45 21.10 16.13
C GLY A 35 22.39 22.06 14.93
N ALA A 36 22.03 21.58 13.74
CA ALA A 36 21.88 22.40 12.55
C ALA A 36 20.52 23.10 12.52
N PRO A 37 20.40 24.32 11.97
CA PRO A 37 19.11 24.98 11.80
C PRO A 37 18.24 24.21 10.81
N LEU A 38 16.94 24.12 11.09
CA LEU A 38 15.99 23.52 10.17
C LEU A 38 15.81 24.47 8.95
N PRO A 39 16.07 23.99 7.72
CA PRO A 39 15.84 24.81 6.52
C PRO A 39 14.36 25.16 6.36
N LYS A 40 14.04 26.34 5.84
CA LYS A 40 12.65 26.76 5.59
C LYS A 40 11.96 25.71 4.70
N THR A 41 11.07 24.93 5.30
CA THR A 41 10.37 23.82 4.66
C THR A 41 8.88 24.08 4.62
N VAL A 42 8.27 23.91 3.42
CA VAL A 42 6.83 24.07 3.21
C VAL A 42 6.25 22.81 2.57
N VAL A 43 5.18 22.29 3.16
CA VAL A 43 4.40 21.17 2.60
C VAL A 43 3.21 21.73 1.84
N PHE A 44 3.12 21.42 0.55
CA PHE A 44 2.00 21.76 -0.31
C PHE A 44 1.05 20.57 -0.39
N GLU A 45 -0.14 20.71 0.20
CA GLU A 45 -1.19 19.67 0.18
C GLU A 45 -2.42 20.22 -0.52
N ARG A 46 -2.85 19.54 -1.61
CA ARG A 46 -4.03 19.99 -2.37
C ARG A 46 -5.34 19.79 -1.61
N GLY A 47 -5.40 18.80 -0.71
CA GLY A 47 -6.56 18.56 0.14
C GLY A 47 -6.70 19.57 1.26
N GLU A 48 -7.89 19.64 1.86
CA GLU A 48 -8.20 20.52 3.00
C GLU A 48 -7.43 20.14 4.27
N ARG A 49 -6.89 18.91 4.34
CA ARG A 49 -6.12 18.39 5.48
C ARG A 49 -5.05 17.42 5.03
N VAL A 50 -3.93 17.41 5.72
CA VAL A 50 -2.84 16.45 5.55
C VAL A 50 -3.22 15.06 6.07
N GLY A 51 -2.52 14.02 5.61
CA GLY A 51 -2.60 12.66 6.14
C GLY A 51 -3.95 11.96 5.96
N LYS A 52 -4.78 12.37 5.00
CA LYS A 52 -6.13 11.84 4.80
C LYS A 52 -6.15 10.32 4.60
N LYS A 53 -5.25 9.78 3.75
CA LYS A 53 -5.11 8.33 3.52
C LYS A 53 -4.50 7.63 4.75
N LEU A 54 -3.51 8.23 5.42
CA LEU A 54 -2.92 7.72 6.65
C LEU A 54 -3.96 7.51 7.75
N SER A 55 -4.86 8.48 7.95
CA SER A 55 -5.96 8.41 8.93
C SER A 55 -6.97 7.28 8.69
N SER A 56 -6.91 6.60 7.54
CA SER A 56 -7.82 5.51 7.16
C SER A 56 -7.13 4.14 7.11
N THR A 57 -5.82 4.08 7.35
CA THR A 57 -5.04 2.84 7.25
C THR A 57 -5.47 1.81 8.29
N GLY A 58 -5.33 0.51 7.92
CA GLY A 58 -5.73 -0.59 8.79
C GLY A 58 -7.21 -0.55 9.20
N ASN A 59 -8.12 -0.17 8.28
CA ASN A 59 -9.54 0.05 8.57
C ASN A 59 -9.77 1.07 9.72
N GLY A 60 -8.99 2.16 9.72
CA GLY A 60 -9.03 3.20 10.76
C GLY A 60 -8.25 2.88 12.03
N GLN A 61 -7.64 1.70 12.14
CA GLN A 61 -6.86 1.29 13.32
C GLN A 61 -5.39 1.74 13.27
N GLY A 62 -4.86 2.08 12.09
CA GLY A 62 -3.50 2.62 11.97
C GLY A 62 -2.40 1.57 11.96
N ASN A 63 -2.46 0.57 11.08
CA ASN A 63 -1.35 -0.38 10.92
C ASN A 63 -0.14 0.33 10.30
N VAL A 64 0.90 0.63 11.08
CA VAL A 64 2.04 1.45 10.66
C VAL A 64 3.20 0.65 10.11
N THR A 65 3.53 -0.50 10.69
CA THR A 65 4.63 -1.35 10.27
C THR A 65 4.38 -2.81 10.62
N ASN A 66 5.36 -3.66 10.38
CA ASN A 66 5.35 -5.09 10.71
C ASN A 66 6.70 -5.52 11.27
N ARG A 67 6.73 -6.54 12.15
CA ARG A 67 7.98 -7.15 12.64
C ARG A 67 8.83 -7.70 11.51
N ASP A 68 8.17 -8.22 10.46
CA ASP A 68 8.82 -8.86 9.31
C ASP A 68 9.13 -7.87 8.17
N ALA A 69 9.11 -6.55 8.44
CA ALA A 69 9.26 -5.52 7.41
C ALA A 69 10.59 -5.59 6.64
N LEU A 70 11.65 -6.10 7.25
CA LEU A 70 12.98 -6.23 6.62
C LEU A 70 13.12 -7.53 5.81
N THR A 71 12.30 -8.55 6.09
CA THR A 71 12.33 -9.86 5.42
C THR A 71 11.17 -10.09 4.46
N ALA A 72 10.20 -9.17 4.44
CA ALA A 72 9.05 -9.25 3.58
C ALA A 72 9.40 -8.93 2.12
N GLU A 73 8.59 -9.47 1.22
CA GLU A 73 8.69 -9.13 -0.19
C GLU A 73 8.13 -7.75 -0.49
N TYR A 74 8.95 -6.94 -1.13
CA TYR A 74 8.56 -5.70 -1.81
C TYR A 74 8.67 -5.92 -3.31
N PHE A 75 7.74 -5.37 -4.05
CA PHE A 75 7.63 -5.54 -5.49
C PHE A 75 8.03 -4.27 -6.22
N SER A 76 8.71 -4.45 -7.33
CA SER A 76 9.00 -3.41 -8.33
C SER A 76 8.90 -4.02 -9.72
N SER A 77 8.77 -3.20 -10.75
CA SER A 77 8.89 -3.65 -12.14
C SER A 77 10.34 -3.97 -12.53
N GLU A 78 11.29 -3.45 -11.76
CA GLU A 78 12.73 -3.60 -12.00
C GLU A 78 13.29 -4.77 -11.20
N GLN A 79 13.93 -5.72 -11.90
CA GLN A 79 14.55 -6.88 -11.24
C GLN A 79 15.70 -6.50 -10.31
N THR A 80 16.37 -5.38 -10.56
CA THR A 80 17.52 -4.90 -9.79
C THR A 80 17.13 -4.03 -8.56
N ALA A 81 15.88 -3.63 -8.45
CA ALA A 81 15.40 -2.74 -7.38
C ALA A 81 15.54 -3.33 -5.97
N GLY A 82 15.52 -4.67 -5.83
CA GLY A 82 15.51 -5.36 -4.54
C GLY A 82 16.68 -5.00 -3.62
N GLN A 83 17.88 -4.82 -4.16
CA GLN A 83 19.05 -4.43 -3.37
C GLN A 83 18.91 -3.02 -2.79
N LYS A 84 18.47 -2.04 -3.60
CA LYS A 84 18.24 -0.65 -3.15
C LYS A 84 17.11 -0.58 -2.13
N ILE A 85 15.99 -1.28 -2.37
CA ILE A 85 14.87 -1.37 -1.42
C ILE A 85 15.37 -1.91 -0.08
N SER A 86 16.10 -3.04 -0.10
CA SER A 86 16.66 -3.65 1.10
C SER A 86 17.62 -2.74 1.84
N ALA A 87 18.51 -2.04 1.13
CA ALA A 87 19.47 -1.10 1.73
C ALA A 87 18.74 0.03 2.48
N ILE A 88 17.73 0.65 1.85
CA ILE A 88 16.94 1.74 2.45
C ILE A 88 16.16 1.23 3.68
N LEU A 89 15.53 0.04 3.59
CA LEU A 89 14.78 -0.55 4.70
C LEU A 89 15.68 -0.89 5.89
N HIS A 90 16.91 -1.39 5.65
CA HIS A 90 17.86 -1.69 6.73
C HIS A 90 18.44 -0.42 7.35
N ALA A 91 18.69 0.63 6.57
CA ALA A 91 19.14 1.91 7.07
C ALA A 91 18.08 2.63 7.95
N HIS A 92 16.80 2.38 7.68
CA HIS A 92 15.66 2.99 8.38
C HIS A 92 14.62 1.92 8.71
N SER A 93 14.95 1.08 9.67
CA SER A 93 14.24 -0.15 10.00
C SER A 93 12.86 0.08 10.63
N ASN A 94 12.13 -1.02 10.79
CA ASN A 94 10.88 -1.03 11.56
C ASN A 94 11.11 -0.73 13.06
N GLN A 95 12.28 -1.03 13.59
CA GLN A 95 12.66 -0.64 14.96
C GLN A 95 12.85 0.88 15.05
N ASP A 96 13.52 1.50 14.06
CA ASP A 96 13.66 2.95 13.97
C ASP A 96 12.29 3.62 13.81
N PHE A 97 11.38 3.00 13.05
CA PHE A 97 10.02 3.50 12.91
C PHE A 97 9.21 3.41 14.21
N CYS A 98 9.38 2.35 14.98
CA CYS A 98 8.79 2.28 16.34
C CYS A 98 9.37 3.36 17.25
N ALA A 99 10.69 3.59 17.24
CA ALA A 99 11.34 4.64 17.99
C ALA A 99 10.89 6.04 17.55
N PHE A 100 10.68 6.26 16.24
CA PHE A 100 10.14 7.50 15.70
C PHE A 100 8.76 7.83 16.28
N TRP A 101 7.86 6.85 16.41
CA TRP A 101 6.55 7.02 17.03
C TRP A 101 6.64 7.26 18.53
N ALA A 102 7.53 6.53 19.22
CA ALA A 102 7.74 6.70 20.66
C ALA A 102 8.19 8.13 21.00
N ARG A 103 9.09 8.75 20.19
CA ARG A 103 9.48 10.16 20.37
C ARG A 103 8.32 11.15 20.22
N ARG A 104 7.22 10.76 19.55
CA ARG A 104 6.00 11.55 19.39
C ARG A 104 4.92 11.19 20.38
N GLY A 105 5.27 10.43 21.44
CA GLY A 105 4.33 10.00 22.47
C GLY A 105 3.32 8.96 22.03
N VAL A 106 3.54 8.30 20.87
CA VAL A 106 2.66 7.24 20.37
C VAL A 106 3.18 5.88 20.81
N LEU A 107 2.40 5.21 21.66
CA LEU A 107 2.67 3.83 22.06
C LEU A 107 2.16 2.86 21.00
N LEU A 108 3.00 1.92 20.58
CA LEU A 108 2.65 0.89 19.62
C LEU A 108 2.44 -0.47 20.30
N ILE A 109 1.48 -1.23 19.79
CA ILE A 109 1.23 -2.63 20.14
C ILE A 109 1.33 -3.49 18.88
N HIS A 110 1.78 -4.73 19.04
CA HIS A 110 1.85 -5.69 17.94
C HIS A 110 0.78 -6.77 18.11
N ASP A 111 0.19 -7.19 17.00
CA ASP A 111 -0.68 -8.36 16.97
C ASP A 111 0.12 -9.65 16.69
N GLU A 112 -0.59 -10.79 16.67
CA GLU A 112 -0.01 -12.13 16.42
C GLU A 112 0.66 -12.25 15.04
N ARG A 113 0.25 -11.43 14.06
CA ARG A 113 0.82 -11.37 12.71
C ARG A 113 1.97 -10.36 12.59
N GLY A 114 2.49 -9.85 13.71
CA GLY A 114 3.57 -8.87 13.73
C GLY A 114 3.19 -7.45 13.32
N ARG A 115 1.92 -7.16 13.03
CA ARG A 115 1.45 -5.83 12.61
C ARG A 115 1.44 -4.87 13.80
N ALA A 116 2.04 -3.70 13.63
CA ALA A 116 2.11 -2.66 14.65
C ALA A 116 0.99 -1.63 14.50
N TYR A 117 0.34 -1.30 15.60
CA TYR A 117 -0.74 -0.33 15.66
C TYR A 117 -0.53 0.64 16.83
N PRO A 118 -1.04 1.89 16.78
CA PRO A 118 -1.15 2.69 17.99
C PRO A 118 -2.00 1.95 19.05
N ALA A 119 -1.64 2.05 20.30
CA ALA A 119 -2.32 1.36 21.40
C ALA A 119 -3.83 1.67 21.43
N GLY A 120 -4.22 2.90 21.09
CA GLY A 120 -5.61 3.33 20.97
C GLY A 120 -6.34 2.84 19.73
N ARG A 121 -5.68 2.08 18.82
CA ARG A 121 -6.28 1.58 17.57
C ARG A 121 -7.00 2.66 16.74
N GLN A 122 -6.45 3.86 16.70
CA GLN A 122 -7.03 5.01 15.99
C GLN A 122 -6.00 5.64 15.06
N ALA A 123 -6.16 5.46 13.74
CA ALA A 123 -5.23 5.94 12.73
C ALA A 123 -5.13 7.47 12.67
N SER A 124 -6.20 8.21 12.98
CA SER A 124 -6.18 9.67 12.99
C SER A 124 -5.21 10.25 14.03
N SER A 125 -5.00 9.57 15.17
CA SER A 125 -4.05 10.01 16.18
C SER A 125 -2.60 10.03 15.67
N LEU A 126 -2.27 9.15 14.73
CA LEU A 126 -0.96 9.14 14.06
C LEU A 126 -0.76 10.42 13.22
N THR A 127 -1.79 10.79 12.46
CA THR A 127 -1.75 12.01 11.64
C THR A 127 -1.65 13.26 12.52
N ASP A 128 -2.39 13.30 13.63
CA ASP A 128 -2.35 14.42 14.56
C ASP A 128 -0.99 14.53 15.23
N ALA A 129 -0.37 13.43 15.68
CA ALA A 129 0.97 13.45 16.26
C ALA A 129 2.01 14.03 15.29
N LEU A 130 1.96 13.63 14.00
CA LEU A 130 2.87 14.15 12.98
C LEU A 130 2.63 15.63 12.69
N ARG A 131 1.36 16.05 12.61
CA ARG A 131 0.97 17.43 12.33
C ARG A 131 1.36 18.36 13.47
N PHE A 132 1.12 17.98 14.72
CA PHE A 132 1.51 18.76 15.89
C PHE A 132 3.03 18.91 15.99
N TYR A 133 3.78 17.83 15.77
CA TYR A 133 5.23 17.91 15.80
C TYR A 133 5.79 18.80 14.69
N ALA A 134 5.28 18.68 13.46
CA ALA A 134 5.68 19.57 12.37
C ALA A 134 5.42 21.05 12.68
N ALA A 135 4.24 21.36 13.25
CA ALA A 135 3.88 22.73 13.66
C ALA A 135 4.80 23.25 14.77
N GLU A 136 5.11 22.43 15.78
CA GLU A 136 6.03 22.78 16.87
C GLU A 136 7.45 23.10 16.36
N LYS A 137 7.87 22.41 15.29
CA LYS A 137 9.16 22.66 14.63
C LYS A 137 9.12 23.81 13.60
N GLY A 138 8.01 24.52 13.47
CA GLY A 138 7.87 25.67 12.57
C GLY A 138 7.76 25.30 11.09
N ILE A 139 7.43 24.04 10.76
CA ILE A 139 7.20 23.57 9.39
C ILE A 139 5.80 23.99 8.95
N GLU A 140 5.71 24.71 7.84
CA GLU A 140 4.43 25.15 7.29
C GLU A 140 3.73 24.02 6.53
N LEU A 141 2.51 23.67 6.98
CA LEU A 141 1.62 22.75 6.29
C LEU A 141 0.56 23.54 5.52
N ARG A 142 0.81 23.78 4.23
CA ARG A 142 -0.02 24.61 3.35
C ARG A 142 -1.07 23.74 2.67
N THR A 143 -2.23 23.59 3.30
CA THR A 143 -3.39 22.82 2.78
C THR A 143 -4.18 23.62 1.75
N SER A 144 -5.11 22.95 1.03
CA SER A 144 -5.90 23.51 -0.08
C SER A 144 -5.02 24.24 -1.10
N THR A 145 -3.82 23.69 -1.34
CA THR A 145 -2.79 24.29 -2.19
C THR A 145 -2.29 23.24 -3.18
N HIS A 146 -2.63 23.43 -4.44
CA HIS A 146 -2.34 22.49 -5.52
C HIS A 146 -1.16 22.98 -6.37
N VAL A 147 -0.02 22.33 -6.32
CA VAL A 147 1.10 22.62 -7.22
C VAL A 147 0.77 22.10 -8.61
N THR A 148 0.74 23.00 -9.58
CA THR A 148 0.31 22.74 -10.96
C THR A 148 1.49 22.70 -11.93
N ASP A 149 2.61 23.35 -11.61
CA ASP A 149 3.81 23.35 -12.44
C ASP A 149 5.08 23.52 -11.62
N ILE A 150 6.20 22.97 -12.12
CA ILE A 150 7.54 23.09 -11.56
C ILE A 150 8.50 23.28 -12.72
N GLN A 151 9.25 24.36 -12.69
CA GLN A 151 10.22 24.72 -13.73
C GLN A 151 11.62 24.85 -13.10
N ARG A 152 12.63 24.24 -13.73
CA ARG A 152 14.03 24.38 -13.31
C ARG A 152 14.52 25.80 -13.58
N THR A 153 15.24 26.39 -12.62
CA THR A 153 15.93 27.68 -12.71
C THR A 153 17.43 27.49 -12.50
N GLU A 154 18.24 28.54 -12.57
CA GLU A 154 19.68 28.46 -12.30
C GLU A 154 19.99 27.98 -10.87
N ASN A 155 19.15 28.37 -9.90
CA ASN A 155 19.43 28.15 -8.46
C ASN A 155 18.27 27.39 -7.78
N GLY A 156 17.65 26.42 -8.47
CA GLY A 156 16.54 25.62 -7.92
C GLY A 156 15.33 25.57 -8.84
N PHE A 157 14.14 25.81 -8.31
CA PHE A 157 12.87 25.56 -8.99
C PHE A 157 11.87 26.68 -8.77
N LEU A 158 11.19 27.11 -9.82
CA LEU A 158 9.99 27.94 -9.75
C LEU A 158 8.77 27.03 -9.68
N LEU A 159 8.05 27.07 -8.57
CA LEU A 159 6.79 26.37 -8.38
C LEU A 159 5.63 27.31 -8.69
N THR A 160 4.67 26.81 -9.46
CA THR A 160 3.35 27.43 -9.65
C THR A 160 2.31 26.62 -8.91
N TYR A 161 1.47 27.26 -8.12
CA TYR A 161 0.43 26.59 -7.36
C TYR A 161 -0.87 27.39 -7.29
N GLU A 162 -1.97 26.71 -7.15
CA GLU A 162 -3.31 27.29 -6.97
C GLU A 162 -3.69 27.21 -5.48
N ARG A 163 -4.20 28.32 -4.94
CA ARG A 163 -4.73 28.42 -3.58
C ARG A 163 -5.87 29.43 -3.55
N ALA A 164 -7.01 29.07 -2.97
CA ALA A 164 -8.20 29.90 -2.87
C ALA A 164 -8.71 30.47 -4.22
N GLY A 165 -8.46 29.74 -5.33
CA GLY A 165 -8.84 30.15 -6.69
C GLY A 165 -7.86 31.11 -7.37
N GLU A 166 -6.75 31.44 -6.73
CA GLU A 166 -5.70 32.30 -7.26
C GLU A 166 -4.43 31.49 -7.58
N THR A 167 -3.71 31.90 -8.60
CA THR A 167 -2.42 31.33 -8.99
C THR A 167 -1.29 32.11 -8.34
N HIS A 168 -0.41 31.38 -7.67
CA HIS A 168 0.77 31.91 -6.97
C HIS A 168 2.05 31.24 -7.48
N THR A 169 3.18 31.87 -7.20
CA THR A 169 4.50 31.32 -7.47
C THR A 169 5.42 31.44 -6.24
N CYS A 170 6.34 30.50 -6.10
CA CYS A 170 7.44 30.59 -5.14
C CYS A 170 8.68 29.92 -5.72
N HIS A 171 9.85 30.27 -5.17
CA HIS A 171 11.12 29.62 -5.51
C HIS A 171 11.53 28.65 -4.42
N ALA A 172 11.93 27.42 -4.80
CA ALA A 172 12.48 26.42 -3.91
C ALA A 172 13.86 25.97 -4.37
N GLU A 173 14.78 25.71 -3.43
CA GLU A 173 16.10 25.16 -3.74
C GLU A 173 16.00 23.66 -4.04
N ASN A 174 15.18 22.94 -3.27
CA ASN A 174 14.94 21.52 -3.42
C ASN A 174 13.45 21.22 -3.45
N VAL A 175 13.06 20.15 -4.17
CA VAL A 175 11.69 19.65 -4.25
C VAL A 175 11.65 18.17 -3.89
N VAL A 176 10.78 17.81 -2.95
CA VAL A 176 10.55 16.42 -2.55
C VAL A 176 9.14 15.99 -2.95
N PHE A 177 9.04 15.04 -3.88
CA PHE A 177 7.79 14.48 -4.32
C PHE A 177 7.30 13.39 -3.36
N CYS A 178 6.24 13.70 -2.61
CA CYS A 178 5.55 12.82 -1.66
C CYS A 178 4.09 12.60 -2.07
N VAL A 179 3.82 12.58 -3.36
CA VAL A 179 2.49 12.71 -3.97
C VAL A 179 1.65 11.43 -3.91
N GLY A 180 2.24 10.31 -3.44
CA GLY A 180 1.59 9.00 -3.45
C GLY A 180 1.40 8.45 -4.85
N GLY A 181 0.52 7.46 -4.99
CA GLY A 181 0.21 6.81 -6.26
C GLY A 181 -1.12 7.26 -6.87
N LYS A 182 -1.87 6.29 -7.42
CA LYS A 182 -3.19 6.48 -8.05
C LYS A 182 -4.33 5.85 -7.25
N ALA A 183 -4.01 4.98 -6.28
CA ALA A 183 -4.99 4.22 -5.51
C ALA A 183 -5.71 5.07 -4.47
N ALA A 184 -6.99 4.75 -4.24
CA ALA A 184 -7.83 5.36 -3.20
C ALA A 184 -8.10 6.86 -3.43
N LYS A 185 -8.66 7.20 -4.59
CA LYS A 185 -8.98 8.57 -5.03
C LYS A 185 -9.72 9.41 -3.98
N ASN A 186 -10.62 8.80 -3.21
CA ASN A 186 -11.38 9.47 -2.14
C ASN A 186 -10.49 10.06 -1.03
N PHE A 187 -9.23 9.62 -0.95
CA PHE A 187 -8.25 10.13 0.01
C PHE A 187 -7.28 11.14 -0.61
N GLY A 188 -7.48 11.53 -1.87
CA GLY A 188 -6.71 12.59 -2.52
C GLY A 188 -5.61 12.11 -3.46
N THR A 189 -5.43 10.81 -3.66
CA THR A 189 -4.46 10.24 -4.61
C THR A 189 -5.18 9.72 -5.86
N ASP A 190 -4.98 10.37 -7.00
CA ASP A 190 -5.63 10.04 -8.29
C ASP A 190 -4.65 9.82 -9.44
N GLY A 191 -3.34 9.94 -9.15
CA GLY A 191 -2.27 9.77 -10.12
C GLY A 191 -2.01 11.00 -11.01
N THR A 192 -2.73 12.10 -10.85
CA THR A 192 -2.52 13.32 -11.68
C THR A 192 -1.13 13.92 -11.47
N SER A 193 -0.54 13.78 -10.28
CA SER A 193 0.79 14.30 -9.96
C SER A 193 1.93 13.61 -10.72
N TYR A 194 1.71 12.42 -11.30
CA TYR A 194 2.71 11.79 -12.18
C TYR A 194 3.01 12.65 -13.43
N ALA A 195 2.07 13.47 -13.89
CA ALA A 195 2.31 14.38 -15.00
C ALA A 195 3.41 15.42 -14.70
N LEU A 196 3.50 15.90 -13.44
CA LEU A 196 4.58 16.81 -13.02
C LEU A 196 5.94 16.12 -13.11
N VAL A 197 6.01 14.88 -12.66
CA VAL A 197 7.26 14.10 -12.67
C VAL A 197 7.71 13.76 -14.09
N GLN A 198 6.75 13.44 -14.97
CA GLN A 198 7.02 13.19 -16.39
C GLN A 198 7.53 14.46 -17.12
N LYS A 199 7.00 15.64 -16.78
CA LYS A 199 7.54 16.92 -17.28
C LYS A 199 8.99 17.16 -16.89
N MET A 200 9.42 16.59 -15.75
CA MET A 200 10.80 16.63 -15.27
C MET A 200 11.70 15.56 -15.93
N GLY A 201 11.19 14.83 -16.93
CA GLY A 201 11.96 13.84 -17.70
C GLY A 201 11.96 12.41 -17.10
N HIS A 202 11.27 12.18 -15.98
CA HIS A 202 11.15 10.85 -15.38
C HIS A 202 10.13 10.00 -16.10
N THR A 203 10.36 8.70 -16.10
CA THR A 203 9.37 7.74 -16.60
C THR A 203 8.41 7.32 -15.48
N VAL A 204 7.25 6.82 -15.88
CA VAL A 204 6.29 6.19 -14.96
C VAL A 204 5.96 4.83 -15.53
N THR A 205 6.30 3.78 -14.80
CA THR A 205 5.98 2.40 -15.22
C THR A 205 4.47 2.20 -15.27
N PRO A 206 3.96 1.19 -16.00
CA PRO A 206 2.54 0.90 -16.04
C PRO A 206 1.94 0.75 -14.63
N LEU A 207 0.85 1.48 -14.36
CA LEU A 207 0.21 1.51 -13.05
C LEU A 207 -0.90 0.47 -12.99
N TYR A 208 -0.94 -0.30 -11.89
CA TYR A 208 -1.97 -1.30 -11.62
C TYR A 208 -2.53 -1.12 -10.20
N PRO A 209 -3.86 -1.37 -10.00
CA PRO A 209 -4.43 -1.43 -8.66
C PRO A 209 -3.89 -2.66 -7.91
N SER A 210 -3.36 -2.47 -6.71
CA SER A 210 -2.76 -3.50 -5.87
C SER A 210 -3.42 -3.51 -4.49
N LEU A 211 -3.47 -4.66 -3.83
CA LEU A 211 -4.21 -4.89 -2.59
C LEU A 211 -5.69 -4.48 -2.76
N VAL A 212 -6.37 -5.16 -3.67
CA VAL A 212 -7.73 -4.83 -4.13
C VAL A 212 -8.60 -6.07 -4.19
N GLN A 213 -9.90 -5.90 -4.05
CA GLN A 213 -10.88 -6.96 -4.23
C GLN A 213 -10.91 -7.42 -5.70
N LEU A 214 -11.20 -8.71 -5.90
CA LEU A 214 -11.22 -9.32 -7.22
C LEU A 214 -12.66 -9.65 -7.65
N LYS A 215 -12.96 -9.30 -8.90
CA LYS A 215 -14.16 -9.75 -9.61
C LYS A 215 -13.88 -11.14 -10.16
N THR A 216 -14.86 -12.04 -10.02
CA THR A 216 -14.76 -13.40 -10.54
C THR A 216 -16.04 -13.81 -11.27
N ASP A 217 -15.99 -14.95 -11.96
CA ASP A 217 -17.22 -15.66 -12.33
C ASP A 217 -17.98 -16.00 -11.03
N THR A 218 -19.25 -15.58 -10.97
CA THR A 218 -20.10 -15.72 -9.79
C THR A 218 -21.11 -16.87 -9.89
N ALA A 219 -21.14 -17.63 -11.00
CA ALA A 219 -22.17 -18.65 -11.24
C ALA A 219 -22.31 -19.66 -10.10
N HIS A 220 -21.21 -20.05 -9.49
CA HIS A 220 -21.17 -21.04 -8.41
C HIS A 220 -21.11 -20.45 -7.00
N ILE A 221 -20.98 -19.12 -6.85
CA ILE A 221 -20.80 -18.47 -5.55
C ILE A 221 -21.88 -17.47 -5.17
N LYS A 222 -22.94 -17.30 -5.99
CA LYS A 222 -24.03 -16.35 -5.72
C LYS A 222 -24.67 -16.54 -4.34
N THR A 223 -24.80 -17.80 -3.90
CA THR A 223 -25.39 -18.15 -2.59
C THR A 223 -24.42 -17.97 -1.43
N LEU A 224 -23.16 -17.65 -1.70
CA LEU A 224 -22.10 -17.53 -0.69
C LEU A 224 -21.85 -16.08 -0.24
N LYS A 225 -22.57 -15.09 -0.77
CA LYS A 225 -22.41 -13.68 -0.41
C LYS A 225 -22.41 -13.49 1.11
N GLY A 226 -21.35 -12.85 1.62
CA GLY A 226 -21.15 -12.61 3.06
C GLY A 226 -20.48 -13.76 3.81
N ILE A 227 -20.31 -14.93 3.20
CA ILE A 227 -19.61 -16.05 3.84
C ILE A 227 -18.12 -15.76 3.87
N ARG A 228 -17.51 -15.98 5.06
CA ARG A 228 -16.08 -15.88 5.29
C ARG A 228 -15.49 -17.27 5.48
N VAL A 229 -14.45 -17.56 4.75
CA VAL A 229 -13.53 -18.69 4.98
C VAL A 229 -12.38 -18.16 5.81
N THR A 230 -12.30 -18.57 7.07
CA THR A 230 -11.21 -18.17 7.96
C THR A 230 -9.99 -19.02 7.69
N ASN A 231 -8.83 -18.38 7.51
CA ASN A 231 -7.55 -19.04 7.24
C ASN A 231 -7.57 -20.02 6.05
N GLY A 232 -8.38 -19.77 5.03
CA GLY A 232 -8.42 -20.57 3.80
C GLY A 232 -7.12 -20.46 2.99
N GLY A 233 -6.84 -21.48 2.19
CA GLY A 233 -5.76 -21.43 1.19
C GLY A 233 -6.26 -20.73 -0.08
N LEU A 234 -5.41 -19.92 -0.70
CA LEU A 234 -5.70 -19.28 -1.98
C LEU A 234 -4.46 -19.35 -2.87
N THR A 235 -4.61 -19.95 -4.06
CA THR A 235 -3.51 -20.09 -5.02
C THR A 235 -3.90 -19.45 -6.33
N ALA A 236 -2.95 -18.74 -6.96
CA ALA A 236 -3.07 -18.23 -8.33
C ALA A 236 -1.87 -18.64 -9.16
N LYS A 237 -2.12 -19.02 -10.42
CA LYS A 237 -1.09 -19.29 -11.43
C LYS A 237 -1.20 -18.26 -12.54
N THR A 238 -0.07 -17.68 -12.90
CA THR A 238 0.06 -16.70 -13.98
C THR A 238 1.30 -16.99 -14.80
N SER A 239 1.49 -16.29 -15.92
CA SER A 239 2.74 -16.34 -16.70
C SER A 239 3.98 -15.89 -15.90
N PHE A 240 3.81 -15.15 -14.79
CA PHE A 240 4.89 -14.70 -13.91
C PHE A 240 5.21 -15.69 -12.77
N GLY A 241 4.45 -16.77 -12.64
CA GLY A 241 4.66 -17.81 -11.63
C GLY A 241 3.40 -18.23 -10.89
N GLU A 242 3.58 -19.04 -9.86
CA GLU A 242 2.53 -19.49 -8.93
C GLU A 242 2.73 -18.81 -7.59
N TYR A 243 1.64 -18.29 -7.02
CA TYR A 243 1.63 -17.67 -5.70
C TYR A 243 0.52 -18.27 -4.84
N ALA A 244 0.86 -18.67 -3.62
CA ALA A 244 -0.05 -19.28 -2.67
C ALA A 244 0.01 -18.56 -1.33
N VAL A 245 -1.14 -18.29 -0.74
CA VAL A 245 -1.27 -17.62 0.56
C VAL A 245 -2.32 -18.31 1.41
N ARG A 246 -2.22 -18.17 2.74
CA ARG A 246 -3.29 -18.48 3.69
C ARG A 246 -3.83 -17.20 4.31
N GLY A 247 -5.14 -17.13 4.47
CA GLY A 247 -5.82 -16.00 5.09
C GLY A 247 -7.32 -16.03 4.86
N ASP A 248 -7.98 -14.95 5.23
CA ASP A 248 -9.41 -14.85 5.08
C ASP A 248 -9.80 -14.61 3.62
N VAL A 249 -10.80 -15.39 3.16
CA VAL A 249 -11.49 -15.20 1.88
C VAL A 249 -12.95 -14.90 2.17
N ILE A 250 -13.47 -13.78 1.67
CA ILE A 250 -14.86 -13.35 1.87
C ILE A 250 -15.55 -13.33 0.50
N PHE A 251 -16.63 -14.07 0.36
CA PHE A 251 -17.44 -14.05 -0.84
C PHE A 251 -18.33 -12.80 -0.89
N THR A 252 -18.41 -12.21 -2.06
CA THR A 252 -19.22 -11.02 -2.34
C THR A 252 -20.13 -11.25 -3.54
N ASP A 253 -20.96 -10.28 -3.91
CA ASP A 253 -21.79 -10.33 -5.10
C ASP A 253 -21.00 -10.19 -6.42
N TYR A 254 -19.81 -9.62 -6.36
CA TYR A 254 -18.92 -9.42 -7.53
C TYR A 254 -17.78 -10.46 -7.61
N GLY A 255 -17.56 -11.25 -6.59
CA GLY A 255 -16.42 -12.18 -6.52
C GLY A 255 -15.92 -12.39 -5.09
N VAL A 256 -14.66 -12.03 -4.82
CA VAL A 256 -14.01 -12.31 -3.55
C VAL A 256 -13.23 -11.10 -3.00
N SER A 257 -13.15 -11.06 -1.66
CA SER A 257 -12.42 -10.08 -0.85
C SER A 257 -11.72 -10.81 0.31
N GLY A 258 -11.06 -10.07 1.19
CA GLY A 258 -10.38 -10.61 2.37
C GLY A 258 -8.87 -10.53 2.26
N ASP A 259 -8.18 -10.79 3.37
CA ASP A 259 -6.73 -10.64 3.49
C ASP A 259 -5.95 -11.47 2.44
N ALA A 260 -6.31 -12.74 2.25
CA ALA A 260 -5.69 -13.58 1.23
C ALA A 260 -5.89 -13.01 -0.19
N VAL A 261 -7.09 -12.47 -0.46
CA VAL A 261 -7.42 -11.89 -1.76
C VAL A 261 -6.63 -10.62 -2.02
N PHE A 262 -6.47 -9.74 -1.02
CA PHE A 262 -5.63 -8.56 -1.17
C PHE A 262 -4.18 -8.94 -1.53
N ARG A 263 -3.58 -9.91 -0.83
CA ARG A 263 -2.22 -10.36 -1.12
C ARG A 263 -2.07 -10.99 -2.50
N ILE A 264 -2.99 -11.85 -2.88
CA ILE A 264 -3.02 -12.45 -4.23
C ILE A 264 -3.19 -11.38 -5.32
N SER A 265 -4.03 -10.37 -5.09
CA SER A 265 -4.26 -9.31 -6.07
C SER A 265 -3.00 -8.52 -6.40
N ALA A 266 -2.11 -8.32 -5.44
CA ALA A 266 -0.81 -7.67 -5.67
C ALA A 266 0.08 -8.49 -6.62
N PHE A 267 0.07 -9.82 -6.47
CA PHE A 267 0.82 -10.73 -7.33
C PHE A 267 0.27 -10.76 -8.77
N ILE A 268 -1.07 -10.91 -8.92
CA ILE A 268 -1.70 -11.06 -10.24
C ILE A 268 -2.02 -9.73 -10.94
N ALA A 269 -1.75 -8.57 -10.31
CA ALA A 269 -2.16 -7.26 -10.82
C ALA A 269 -1.74 -7.00 -12.28
N ARG A 270 -0.52 -7.40 -12.66
CA ARG A 270 0.00 -7.27 -14.03
C ARG A 270 -0.66 -8.25 -15.01
N SER A 271 -0.95 -9.46 -14.55
CA SER A 271 -1.55 -10.52 -15.37
C SER A 271 -2.98 -10.21 -15.76
N LEU A 272 -3.74 -9.52 -14.87
CA LEU A 272 -5.17 -9.25 -15.07
C LEU A 272 -5.49 -8.47 -16.36
N SER A 273 -4.52 -7.73 -16.91
CA SER A 273 -4.70 -6.99 -18.17
C SER A 273 -4.49 -7.84 -19.41
N ASN A 274 -3.80 -8.98 -19.30
CA ASN A 274 -3.26 -9.70 -20.45
C ASN A 274 -3.67 -11.17 -20.51
N GLU A 275 -4.12 -11.76 -19.40
CA GLU A 275 -4.44 -13.19 -19.32
C GLU A 275 -5.61 -13.49 -18.39
N LYS A 276 -6.27 -14.63 -18.62
CA LYS A 276 -7.27 -15.16 -17.70
C LYS A 276 -6.57 -15.85 -16.54
N THR A 277 -6.80 -15.37 -15.34
CA THR A 277 -6.24 -15.95 -14.11
C THR A 277 -7.29 -16.79 -13.42
N THR A 278 -6.94 -17.99 -12.99
CA THR A 278 -7.78 -18.83 -12.13
C THR A 278 -7.25 -18.79 -10.71
N LEU A 279 -8.15 -18.50 -9.77
CA LEU A 279 -7.91 -18.69 -8.34
C LEU A 279 -8.39 -20.07 -7.93
N LEU A 280 -7.63 -20.75 -7.10
CA LEU A 280 -8.00 -22.00 -6.45
C LEU A 280 -8.15 -21.74 -4.95
N ILE A 281 -9.36 -21.98 -4.41
CA ILE A 281 -9.62 -21.82 -2.99
C ILE A 281 -9.57 -23.18 -2.32
N ASP A 282 -8.74 -23.33 -1.29
CA ASP A 282 -8.73 -24.45 -0.36
C ASP A 282 -9.51 -24.04 0.89
N PHE A 283 -10.67 -24.68 1.11
CA PHE A 283 -11.54 -24.39 2.26
C PHE A 283 -11.07 -25.03 3.57
N LEU A 284 -10.18 -26.02 3.49
CA LEU A 284 -9.68 -26.79 4.64
C LEU A 284 -8.16 -27.07 4.49
N PRO A 285 -7.30 -26.08 4.62
CA PRO A 285 -5.85 -26.26 4.45
C PRO A 285 -5.21 -27.26 5.41
N GLU A 286 -5.86 -27.54 6.55
CA GLU A 286 -5.39 -28.47 7.59
C GLU A 286 -5.64 -29.96 7.23
N TYR A 287 -6.47 -30.23 6.22
CA TYR A 287 -6.85 -31.60 5.82
C TYR A 287 -6.46 -31.89 4.37
N THR A 288 -6.14 -33.15 4.09
CA THR A 288 -5.90 -33.62 2.72
C THR A 288 -7.23 -33.93 2.00
N GLN A 289 -7.15 -34.07 0.68
CA GLN A 289 -8.33 -34.47 -0.12
C GLN A 289 -8.84 -35.85 0.29
N GLU A 290 -7.92 -36.78 0.58
CA GLU A 290 -8.24 -38.14 1.04
C GLU A 290 -8.96 -38.12 2.38
N SER A 291 -8.54 -37.26 3.33
CA SER A 291 -9.21 -37.09 4.62
C SER A 291 -10.64 -36.56 4.46
N VAL A 292 -10.85 -35.61 3.55
CA VAL A 292 -12.18 -35.09 3.25
C VAL A 292 -13.07 -36.16 2.63
N LEU A 293 -12.54 -36.92 1.67
CA LEU A 293 -13.25 -38.03 1.02
C LEU A 293 -13.64 -39.10 2.04
N ALA A 294 -12.71 -39.55 2.86
CA ALA A 294 -12.96 -40.56 3.90
C ALA A 294 -14.05 -40.10 4.90
N ALA A 295 -14.07 -38.82 5.28
CA ALA A 295 -15.10 -38.26 6.15
C ALA A 295 -16.50 -38.28 5.49
N MET A 296 -16.57 -38.02 4.17
CA MET A 296 -17.84 -38.09 3.41
C MET A 296 -18.32 -39.56 3.29
N GLU A 297 -17.43 -40.49 2.97
CA GLU A 297 -17.74 -41.94 2.90
C GLU A 297 -18.20 -42.49 4.25
N GLN A 298 -17.50 -42.14 5.32
CA GLN A 298 -17.89 -42.53 6.68
C GLN A 298 -19.27 -41.99 7.04
N LYS A 299 -19.59 -40.74 6.66
CA LYS A 299 -20.88 -40.14 6.90
C LYS A 299 -22.01 -40.87 6.13
N ARG A 300 -21.78 -41.20 4.85
CA ARG A 300 -22.72 -41.96 4.03
C ARG A 300 -22.97 -43.38 4.62
N ALA A 301 -21.93 -44.02 5.13
CA ALA A 301 -22.05 -45.31 5.79
C ALA A 301 -22.83 -45.24 7.12
N SER A 302 -22.59 -44.19 7.93
CA SER A 302 -23.24 -43.99 9.23
C SER A 302 -24.71 -43.52 9.11
N TYR A 303 -25.03 -42.82 8.02
CA TYR A 303 -26.38 -42.26 7.77
C TYR A 303 -26.83 -42.61 6.35
N PRO A 304 -27.29 -43.86 6.10
CA PRO A 304 -27.66 -44.32 4.74
C PRO A 304 -28.76 -43.51 4.07
N SER A 305 -29.59 -42.80 4.85
CA SER A 305 -30.68 -41.95 4.36
C SER A 305 -30.32 -40.47 4.20
N ILE A 306 -29.03 -40.10 4.41
CA ILE A 306 -28.59 -38.72 4.29
C ILE A 306 -28.73 -38.23 2.85
N ASP A 307 -29.22 -37.01 2.69
CA ASP A 307 -29.24 -36.37 1.38
C ASP A 307 -27.78 -36.08 0.92
N ASP A 308 -27.48 -36.40 -0.33
CA ASP A 308 -26.16 -36.17 -0.91
C ASP A 308 -25.73 -34.69 -0.82
N GLY A 309 -26.69 -33.73 -0.80
CA GLY A 309 -26.46 -32.31 -0.59
C GLY A 309 -26.00 -31.96 0.83
N GLU A 310 -25.99 -32.90 1.77
CA GLU A 310 -25.61 -32.70 3.18
C GLU A 310 -24.34 -33.44 3.59
N LEU A 311 -23.67 -34.14 2.67
CA LEU A 311 -22.47 -34.93 2.97
C LEU A 311 -21.28 -34.07 3.51
N LEU A 312 -21.25 -32.78 3.23
CA LEU A 312 -20.21 -31.83 3.71
C LEU A 312 -20.61 -31.08 5.00
N LEU A 313 -21.78 -31.37 5.60
CA LEU A 313 -22.17 -30.80 6.90
C LEU A 313 -21.15 -31.15 7.99
N GLY A 314 -20.71 -30.15 8.77
CA GLY A 314 -19.68 -30.32 9.81
C GLY A 314 -18.25 -30.48 9.28
N ILE A 315 -18.04 -30.50 7.95
CA ILE A 315 -16.72 -30.53 7.31
C ILE A 315 -16.33 -29.11 6.87
N VAL A 316 -17.23 -28.42 6.15
CA VAL A 316 -17.09 -27.01 5.79
C VAL A 316 -18.36 -26.23 6.17
N ASN A 317 -18.34 -24.90 6.02
CA ASN A 317 -19.57 -24.10 6.15
C ASN A 317 -20.70 -24.70 5.29
N ASN A 318 -21.91 -24.82 5.83
CA ASN A 318 -23.04 -25.50 5.18
C ASN A 318 -23.37 -24.98 3.78
N GLN A 319 -23.29 -23.65 3.58
CA GLN A 319 -23.55 -23.05 2.27
C GLN A 319 -22.42 -23.35 1.28
N ILE A 320 -21.17 -23.34 1.73
CA ILE A 320 -20.02 -23.77 0.94
C ILE A 320 -20.18 -25.23 0.54
N GLY A 321 -20.50 -26.11 1.49
CA GLY A 321 -20.73 -27.53 1.24
C GLY A 321 -21.77 -27.76 0.16
N ARG A 322 -22.92 -27.09 0.25
CA ARG A 322 -23.99 -27.18 -0.76
C ARG A 322 -23.55 -26.65 -2.13
N ALA A 323 -22.74 -25.60 -2.20
CA ALA A 323 -22.21 -25.08 -3.45
C ALA A 323 -21.21 -26.06 -4.10
N VAL A 324 -20.33 -26.65 -3.29
CA VAL A 324 -19.38 -27.69 -3.72
C VAL A 324 -20.12 -28.92 -4.26
N LEU A 325 -21.07 -29.46 -3.50
CA LEU A 325 -21.80 -30.65 -3.89
C LEU A 325 -22.66 -30.45 -5.17
N ARG A 326 -23.32 -29.29 -5.31
CA ARG A 326 -23.97 -28.92 -6.57
C ARG A 326 -23.02 -28.91 -7.76
N ARG A 327 -21.80 -28.35 -7.59
CA ARG A 327 -20.81 -28.30 -8.64
C ARG A 327 -20.19 -29.67 -8.95
N ALA A 328 -20.12 -30.55 -7.96
CA ALA A 328 -19.65 -31.92 -8.09
C ALA A 328 -20.67 -32.83 -8.81
N ALA A 329 -21.96 -32.46 -8.84
CA ALA A 329 -23.04 -33.19 -9.50
C ALA A 329 -23.17 -34.66 -9.02
N GLY A 330 -23.07 -34.87 -7.69
CA GLY A 330 -23.21 -36.19 -7.05
C GLY A 330 -21.93 -37.02 -6.95
N ASP A 331 -20.83 -36.58 -7.57
CA ASP A 331 -19.51 -37.23 -7.47
C ASP A 331 -18.76 -36.78 -6.19
N ILE A 332 -18.62 -37.70 -5.22
CA ILE A 332 -17.95 -37.41 -3.94
C ILE A 332 -16.45 -37.21 -4.08
N HIS A 333 -15.78 -37.89 -5.02
CA HIS A 333 -14.33 -37.66 -5.28
C HIS A 333 -14.12 -36.27 -5.83
N LYS A 334 -14.96 -35.83 -6.75
CA LYS A 334 -14.95 -34.46 -7.29
C LYS A 334 -15.32 -33.44 -6.21
N ALA A 335 -16.26 -33.76 -5.31
CA ALA A 335 -16.59 -32.89 -4.19
C ALA A 335 -15.39 -32.70 -3.25
N ALA A 336 -14.70 -33.77 -2.86
CA ALA A 336 -13.50 -33.71 -2.05
C ALA A 336 -12.38 -32.88 -2.73
N ALA A 337 -12.16 -33.06 -4.03
CA ALA A 337 -11.23 -32.27 -4.82
C ALA A 337 -11.63 -30.76 -4.85
N LEU A 338 -12.90 -30.45 -5.00
CA LEU A 338 -13.41 -29.06 -4.98
C LEU A 338 -13.32 -28.42 -3.59
N VAL A 339 -13.39 -29.17 -2.49
CA VAL A 339 -13.11 -28.62 -1.15
C VAL A 339 -11.68 -28.13 -1.05
N LYS A 340 -10.72 -28.79 -1.72
CA LYS A 340 -9.28 -28.46 -1.70
C LYS A 340 -8.86 -27.48 -2.79
N ALA A 341 -9.58 -27.40 -3.90
CA ALA A 341 -9.20 -26.56 -5.04
C ALA A 341 -10.45 -26.06 -5.78
N PHE A 342 -11.24 -25.19 -5.13
CA PHE A 342 -12.42 -24.61 -5.75
C PHE A 342 -12.03 -23.51 -6.74
N PRO A 343 -12.21 -23.72 -8.06
CA PRO A 343 -11.73 -22.77 -9.05
C PRO A 343 -12.70 -21.61 -9.24
N LEU A 344 -12.15 -20.39 -9.28
CA LEU A 344 -12.83 -19.17 -9.69
C LEU A 344 -12.04 -18.48 -10.80
N THR A 345 -12.68 -18.15 -11.89
CA THR A 345 -12.05 -17.36 -12.96
C THR A 345 -12.09 -15.89 -12.60
N VAL A 346 -10.94 -15.24 -12.51
CA VAL A 346 -10.85 -13.79 -12.28
C VAL A 346 -11.25 -13.06 -13.56
N THR A 347 -12.16 -12.11 -13.44
CA THR A 347 -12.65 -11.26 -14.54
C THR A 347 -12.16 -9.82 -14.44
N GLY A 348 -11.45 -9.48 -13.37
CA GLY A 348 -10.88 -8.16 -13.12
C GLY A 348 -10.76 -7.84 -11.63
N SER A 349 -10.57 -6.58 -11.31
CA SER A 349 -10.56 -6.05 -9.94
C SER A 349 -11.60 -4.95 -9.77
N LEU A 350 -11.79 -4.43 -8.56
CA LEU A 350 -12.61 -3.23 -8.34
C LEU A 350 -11.90 -1.93 -8.73
N GLY A 351 -10.65 -2.01 -9.21
CA GLY A 351 -9.90 -0.88 -9.74
C GLY A 351 -9.26 0.01 -8.66
N PHE A 352 -8.71 1.13 -9.10
CA PHE A 352 -7.93 2.03 -8.26
C PHE A 352 -8.72 2.68 -7.12
N ASP A 353 -10.01 2.91 -7.29
CA ASP A 353 -10.83 3.54 -6.25
C ASP A 353 -10.95 2.68 -4.98
N TYR A 354 -10.85 1.37 -5.13
CA TYR A 354 -10.92 0.38 -4.05
C TYR A 354 -9.57 -0.24 -3.67
N ALA A 355 -8.53 0.03 -4.46
CA ALA A 355 -7.18 -0.46 -4.16
C ALA A 355 -6.58 0.29 -2.96
N GLN A 356 -5.82 -0.43 -2.13
CA GLN A 356 -5.10 0.19 -1.02
C GLN A 356 -3.85 0.91 -1.50
N VAL A 357 -3.15 0.35 -2.50
CA VAL A 357 -1.90 0.89 -3.05
C VAL A 357 -1.86 0.75 -4.57
N THR A 358 -0.96 1.51 -5.17
CA THR A 358 -0.62 1.47 -6.58
C THR A 358 0.63 0.61 -6.76
N LYS A 359 0.60 -0.32 -7.70
CA LYS A 359 1.79 -1.01 -8.22
C LYS A 359 2.28 -0.25 -9.44
N GLY A 360 3.60 -0.05 -9.55
CA GLY A 360 4.20 0.83 -10.54
C GLY A 360 4.44 2.24 -10.01
N GLY A 361 5.17 3.06 -10.75
CA GLY A 361 5.58 4.41 -10.36
C GLY A 361 6.88 4.82 -11.03
N ILE A 362 7.65 5.68 -10.40
CA ILE A 362 8.98 6.08 -10.88
C ILE A 362 9.98 4.94 -10.61
N PRO A 363 10.71 4.46 -11.64
CA PRO A 363 11.73 3.43 -11.45
C PRO A 363 12.81 3.85 -10.48
N LEU A 364 13.26 2.95 -9.60
CA LEU A 364 14.38 3.22 -8.70
C LEU A 364 15.71 3.43 -9.43
N SER A 365 15.86 2.89 -10.65
CA SER A 365 17.02 3.13 -11.51
C SER A 365 17.18 4.57 -11.96
N GLU A 366 16.14 5.40 -11.86
CA GLU A 366 16.20 6.83 -12.16
C GLU A 366 16.57 7.70 -10.94
N THR A 367 16.90 7.06 -9.81
CA THR A 367 17.31 7.73 -8.58
C THR A 367 18.67 7.24 -8.09
N ASP A 368 19.37 8.05 -7.32
CA ASP A 368 20.57 7.62 -6.57
C ASP A 368 20.21 6.84 -5.29
N GLU A 369 21.18 6.51 -4.45
CA GLU A 369 20.99 5.82 -3.17
C GLU A 369 20.20 6.62 -2.13
N ASN A 370 20.13 7.93 -2.29
CA ASN A 370 19.36 8.85 -1.44
C ASN A 370 18.00 9.20 -2.02
N LEU A 371 17.58 8.53 -3.08
CA LEU A 371 16.33 8.77 -3.83
C LEU A 371 16.27 10.17 -4.47
N GLN A 372 17.44 10.79 -4.74
CA GLN A 372 17.55 11.96 -5.59
C GLN A 372 17.48 11.56 -7.05
N SER A 373 16.86 12.38 -7.87
CA SER A 373 16.83 12.22 -9.32
C SER A 373 18.25 12.16 -9.91
N LEU A 374 18.49 11.19 -10.80
CA LEU A 374 19.73 11.15 -11.60
C LEU A 374 19.72 12.14 -12.77
N PHE A 375 18.58 12.75 -13.06
CA PHE A 375 18.41 13.67 -14.19
C PHE A 375 18.46 15.13 -13.79
N ILE A 376 18.02 15.46 -12.57
CA ILE A 376 17.87 16.83 -12.09
C ILE A 376 18.26 16.89 -10.61
N ASP A 377 19.37 17.56 -10.32
CA ASP A 377 19.79 17.81 -8.95
C ASP A 377 18.73 18.59 -8.16
N GLY A 378 18.52 18.25 -6.90
CA GLY A 378 17.57 18.90 -6.01
C GLY A 378 16.13 18.37 -6.12
N ILE A 379 15.88 17.34 -6.94
CA ILE A 379 14.61 16.62 -7.01
C ILE A 379 14.74 15.30 -6.27
N TYR A 380 13.80 15.01 -5.36
CA TYR A 380 13.77 13.77 -4.55
C TYR A 380 12.39 13.14 -4.58
N PHE A 381 12.34 11.83 -4.33
CA PHE A 381 11.09 11.05 -4.34
C PHE A 381 10.96 10.18 -3.09
N THR A 382 9.75 10.10 -2.50
CA THR A 382 9.49 9.28 -1.31
C THR A 382 8.14 8.57 -1.38
N GLY A 383 8.09 7.37 -0.84
CA GLY A 383 6.84 6.61 -0.69
C GLY A 383 6.31 6.02 -1.99
N GLU A 384 4.99 5.99 -2.12
CA GLU A 384 4.24 5.26 -3.16
C GLU A 384 4.37 5.86 -4.58
N VAL A 385 4.96 7.04 -4.74
CA VAL A 385 5.27 7.61 -6.08
C VAL A 385 6.36 6.81 -6.79
N LEU A 386 7.26 6.17 -6.04
CA LEU A 386 8.27 5.24 -6.53
C LEU A 386 7.64 3.88 -6.88
N ASP A 387 8.20 3.19 -7.87
CA ASP A 387 7.79 1.84 -8.24
C ASP A 387 8.20 0.79 -7.19
N VAL A 388 7.63 0.94 -6.01
CA VAL A 388 7.80 0.02 -4.88
C VAL A 388 6.45 -0.15 -4.17
N ASP A 389 5.93 -1.37 -4.14
CA ASP A 389 4.79 -1.74 -3.32
C ASP A 389 5.09 -2.96 -2.45
N GLY A 390 4.62 -2.93 -1.21
CA GLY A 390 4.73 -4.03 -0.26
C GLY A 390 3.41 -4.79 -0.11
N GLN A 391 3.49 -5.94 0.53
CA GLN A 391 2.32 -6.74 0.89
C GLN A 391 1.35 -5.99 1.83
N CYS A 392 0.17 -6.56 2.06
CA CYS A 392 -0.75 -6.07 3.09
C CYS A 392 -0.21 -6.36 4.49
N GLY A 393 -0.21 -5.35 5.39
CA GLY A 393 0.23 -5.58 6.76
C GLY A 393 1.20 -4.57 7.36
N GLY A 394 1.24 -3.33 6.87
CA GLY A 394 2.10 -2.26 7.36
C GLY A 394 3.35 -1.99 6.52
N PHE A 395 3.62 -2.84 5.52
CA PHE A 395 4.84 -2.77 4.69
C PHE A 395 4.89 -1.50 3.84
N ASN A 396 3.78 -1.05 3.27
CA ASN A 396 3.73 0.17 2.45
C ASN A 396 3.96 1.44 3.27
N LEU A 397 3.51 1.49 4.52
CA LEU A 397 3.83 2.61 5.43
C LEU A 397 5.28 2.53 5.92
N GLN A 398 5.84 1.33 6.11
CA GLN A 398 7.26 1.17 6.36
C GLN A 398 8.09 1.74 5.22
N TRP A 399 7.77 1.41 3.95
CA TRP A 399 8.45 1.98 2.79
C TRP A 399 8.32 3.50 2.73
N ALA A 400 7.11 4.02 2.99
CA ALA A 400 6.89 5.47 3.04
C ALA A 400 7.75 6.17 4.10
N TYR A 401 7.94 5.54 5.28
CA TYR A 401 8.82 6.02 6.32
C TYR A 401 10.30 5.91 5.94
N SER A 402 10.75 4.71 5.53
CA SER A 402 12.16 4.45 5.26
C SER A 402 12.69 5.32 4.11
N SER A 403 11.92 5.44 3.02
CA SER A 403 12.26 6.31 1.90
C SER A 403 12.26 7.80 2.28
N ALA A 404 11.32 8.22 3.12
CA ALA A 404 11.29 9.59 3.64
C ALA A 404 12.50 9.92 4.52
N CYS A 405 12.91 8.98 5.37
CA CYS A 405 14.11 9.13 6.20
C CYS A 405 15.39 9.19 5.37
N ALA A 406 15.53 8.37 4.33
CA ALA A 406 16.69 8.40 3.44
C ALA A 406 16.88 9.80 2.82
N VAL A 407 15.81 10.38 2.28
CA VAL A 407 15.83 11.75 1.73
C VAL A 407 16.07 12.79 2.82
N ALA A 408 15.48 12.64 4.00
CA ALA A 408 15.64 13.58 5.12
C ALA A 408 17.09 13.65 5.60
N VAL A 409 17.77 12.49 5.73
CA VAL A 409 19.19 12.43 6.09
C VAL A 409 20.07 13.13 5.05
N ALA A 410 19.83 12.85 3.77
CA ALA A 410 20.60 13.43 2.67
C ALA A 410 20.50 14.97 2.65
N LEU A 411 19.26 15.49 2.75
CA LEU A 411 19.03 16.94 2.76
C LEU A 411 19.54 17.60 4.04
N ALA A 412 19.35 16.99 5.22
CA ALA A 412 19.91 17.51 6.46
C ALA A 412 21.45 17.63 6.39
N ALA A 413 22.12 16.62 5.80
CA ALA A 413 23.58 16.65 5.61
C ALA A 413 24.03 17.72 4.61
N ALA A 414 23.23 17.98 3.55
CA ALA A 414 23.53 19.04 2.58
C ALA A 414 23.46 20.43 3.22
N TYR A 415 22.42 20.70 4.01
CA TYR A 415 22.26 22.01 4.70
C TYR A 415 23.20 22.21 5.90
N LYS A 416 23.75 21.14 6.48
CA LYS A 416 24.77 21.26 7.55
C LYS A 416 26.12 21.78 7.05
N LYS A 417 26.41 21.59 5.75
CA LYS A 417 27.69 21.98 5.14
C LYS A 417 27.74 23.46 4.73
N ILE A 418 26.63 24.18 4.80
CA ILE A 418 26.48 25.59 4.50
C ILE A 418 26.52 26.39 5.80
#